data_5417e53f5da5a5d6112a02e103091e09
#
_entry.id   5417e53f5da5a5d6112a02e103091e09
#
_cell.length_a   1.000
_cell.length_b   1.000
_cell.length_c   1.000
_cell.angle_alpha   90.00
_cell.angle_beta   90.00
_cell.angle_gamma   90.00
#
_symmetry.space_group_name_H-M   'P 1'
#
loop_
_entity.id
_entity.type
_entity.pdbx_description
1 polymer ?
#
loop_
_entity_poly.entity_id
_entity_poly.type
_entity_poly.pdbx_seq_one_letter_code
_entity_poly.pdbx_strand_id
1 'polypeptide(L)'
;MRTIVHLSDLHFGRVDERIVTPIIQRVRAVNPDLVAVSGDFTQRARRGQFIQAKMFLDALPFRKLVVPGNHDVPLYDVAARLLNPFGGYRRYIAEDLEPAFVDDEVAIVGLNSARALAMEGRGRLSELQVKRAAERLRPLSARLIKIVVTHHPFDLPEGFHEQNLVGRAAMAMSQLAGAGADLFLAGHLHVSHIGHTAERYKIQGHSALVIQAGTMSTRGRGELNTFNVLRLARPDISVERYTWNVANQTFAQSFEGKFRHGDNGWERRGS
;
A
#
# COMPACT_ATOMS: atom_id res chain seq x y z
N MET A 1 7.73 19.29 3.02
CA MET A 1 6.45 18.54 3.07
C MET A 1 6.32 17.69 1.83
N ARG A 2 6.13 16.37 1.97
CA ARG A 2 5.90 15.43 0.86
C ARG A 2 4.43 15.03 0.79
N THR A 3 3.92 14.95 -0.43
CA THR A 3 2.57 14.46 -0.70
C THR A 3 2.66 13.13 -1.41
N ILE A 4 2.06 12.09 -0.83
CA ILE A 4 2.00 10.75 -1.40
C ILE A 4 0.54 10.40 -1.67
N VAL A 5 0.23 9.97 -2.89
CA VAL A 5 -1.04 9.30 -3.20
C VAL A 5 -0.84 7.80 -3.00
N HIS A 6 -1.71 7.16 -2.22
CA HIS A 6 -1.69 5.73 -1.96
C HIS A 6 -2.91 5.06 -2.61
N LEU A 7 -2.65 4.27 -3.63
CA LEU A 7 -3.61 3.46 -4.37
C LEU A 7 -3.39 1.98 -4.05
N SER A 8 -4.44 1.16 -4.17
CA SER A 8 -4.37 -0.29 -4.05
C SER A 8 -5.47 -0.98 -4.84
N ASP A 9 -5.31 -2.27 -5.09
CA ASP A 9 -6.37 -3.15 -5.57
C ASP A 9 -7.06 -2.60 -6.82
N LEU A 10 -6.25 -2.26 -7.84
CA LEU A 10 -6.70 -1.72 -9.12
C LEU A 10 -7.53 -2.75 -9.89
N HIS A 11 -7.13 -4.03 -9.84
CA HIS A 11 -7.81 -5.18 -10.42
C HIS A 11 -8.27 -4.97 -11.87
N PHE A 12 -7.39 -4.51 -12.76
CA PHE A 12 -7.72 -4.45 -14.19
C PHE A 12 -8.26 -5.80 -14.68
N GLY A 13 -9.41 -5.76 -15.34
CA GLY A 13 -10.28 -6.90 -15.63
C GLY A 13 -11.48 -7.04 -14.67
N ARG A 14 -11.55 -6.21 -13.63
CA ARG A 14 -12.68 -5.99 -12.72
C ARG A 14 -12.72 -4.54 -12.21
N VAL A 15 -11.96 -3.64 -12.81
CA VAL A 15 -12.03 -2.22 -12.53
C VAL A 15 -13.40 -1.66 -12.95
N ASP A 16 -13.90 -0.70 -12.23
CA ASP A 16 -15.02 0.11 -12.71
C ASP A 16 -14.47 1.15 -13.69
N GLU A 17 -14.72 0.97 -14.98
CA GLU A 17 -14.16 1.84 -16.02
C GLU A 17 -14.58 3.30 -15.87
N ARG A 18 -15.73 3.57 -15.22
CA ARG A 18 -16.23 4.93 -14.98
C ARG A 18 -15.31 5.74 -14.07
N ILE A 19 -14.55 5.07 -13.19
CA ILE A 19 -13.67 5.74 -12.22
C ILE A 19 -12.25 5.96 -12.73
N VAL A 20 -11.83 5.29 -13.82
CA VAL A 20 -10.43 5.32 -14.28
C VAL A 20 -9.98 6.73 -14.67
N THR A 21 -10.75 7.42 -15.50
CA THR A 21 -10.44 8.83 -15.87
C THR A 21 -10.56 9.79 -14.70
N PRO A 22 -11.65 9.77 -13.89
CA PRO A 22 -11.78 10.61 -12.71
C PRO A 22 -10.65 10.45 -11.68
N ILE A 23 -10.14 9.24 -11.43
CA ILE A 23 -9.05 9.08 -10.50
C ILE A 23 -7.74 9.66 -11.04
N ILE A 24 -7.44 9.45 -12.34
CA ILE A 24 -6.27 10.08 -12.97
C ILE A 24 -6.35 11.59 -12.84
N GLN A 25 -7.50 12.18 -13.12
CA GLN A 25 -7.73 13.63 -12.98
C GLN A 25 -7.55 14.09 -11.54
N ARG A 26 -8.11 13.36 -10.56
CA ARG A 26 -7.98 13.71 -9.15
C ARG A 26 -6.54 13.59 -8.68
N VAL A 27 -5.82 12.52 -9.02
CA VAL A 27 -4.40 12.34 -8.68
C VAL A 27 -3.55 13.46 -9.29
N ARG A 28 -3.81 13.83 -10.54
CA ARG A 28 -3.13 14.98 -11.17
C ARG A 28 -3.44 16.31 -10.48
N ALA A 29 -4.68 16.53 -10.04
CA ALA A 29 -5.06 17.73 -9.29
C ALA A 29 -4.41 17.79 -7.89
N VAL A 30 -4.20 16.64 -7.24
CA VAL A 30 -3.43 16.54 -5.97
C VAL A 30 -1.96 16.90 -6.19
N ASN A 31 -1.42 16.62 -7.39
CA ASN A 31 -0.03 16.85 -7.77
C ASN A 31 0.98 16.26 -6.76
N PRO A 32 0.97 14.93 -6.53
CA PRO A 32 1.81 14.32 -5.52
C PRO A 32 3.28 14.24 -5.94
N ASP A 33 4.18 14.18 -4.95
CA ASP A 33 5.60 13.90 -5.16
C ASP A 33 5.83 12.43 -5.56
N LEU A 34 4.96 11.53 -5.08
CA LEU A 34 5.04 10.10 -5.33
C LEU A 34 3.66 9.44 -5.29
N VAL A 35 3.45 8.44 -6.14
CA VAL A 35 2.30 7.53 -6.09
C VAL A 35 2.78 6.15 -5.61
N ALA A 36 2.31 5.73 -4.45
CA ALA A 36 2.51 4.38 -3.93
C ALA A 36 1.34 3.48 -4.36
N VAL A 37 1.62 2.31 -4.93
CA VAL A 37 0.58 1.34 -5.29
C VAL A 37 0.87 0.02 -4.58
N SER A 38 0.01 -0.34 -3.65
CA SER A 38 0.19 -1.50 -2.77
C SER A 38 -0.44 -2.79 -3.33
N GLY A 39 -0.21 -3.07 -4.63
CA GLY A 39 -0.47 -4.36 -5.26
C GLY A 39 -1.85 -4.53 -5.91
N ASP A 40 -2.05 -5.74 -6.42
CA ASP A 40 -3.24 -6.18 -7.15
C ASP A 40 -3.59 -5.28 -8.35
N PHE A 41 -2.62 -5.12 -9.25
CA PHE A 41 -2.79 -4.40 -10.52
C PHE A 41 -3.77 -5.11 -11.43
N THR A 42 -3.80 -6.43 -11.38
CA THR A 42 -4.60 -7.27 -12.25
C THR A 42 -5.60 -8.11 -11.48
N GLN A 43 -6.65 -8.58 -12.15
CA GLN A 43 -7.58 -9.52 -11.54
C GLN A 43 -7.08 -10.98 -11.62
N ARG A 44 -6.31 -11.35 -12.64
CA ARG A 44 -5.89 -12.74 -12.91
C ARG A 44 -4.54 -12.86 -13.62
N ALA A 45 -3.66 -11.89 -13.46
CA ALA A 45 -2.34 -11.84 -14.09
C ALA A 45 -2.34 -12.07 -15.61
N ARG A 46 -3.43 -11.70 -16.32
CA ARG A 46 -3.52 -11.84 -17.78
C ARG A 46 -2.77 -10.71 -18.47
N ARG A 47 -2.14 -11.01 -19.62
CA ARG A 47 -1.39 -10.02 -20.41
C ARG A 47 -2.17 -8.73 -20.67
N GLY A 48 -3.44 -8.83 -21.11
CA GLY A 48 -4.28 -7.67 -21.39
C GLY A 48 -4.54 -6.81 -20.16
N GLN A 49 -4.69 -7.43 -18.98
CA GLN A 49 -4.88 -6.73 -17.71
C GLN A 49 -3.62 -5.96 -17.27
N PHE A 50 -2.44 -6.56 -17.45
CA PHE A 50 -1.17 -5.87 -17.20
C PHE A 50 -0.95 -4.69 -18.15
N ILE A 51 -1.34 -4.83 -19.44
CA ILE A 51 -1.24 -3.72 -20.40
C ILE A 51 -2.15 -2.56 -19.96
N GLN A 52 -3.40 -2.84 -19.55
CA GLN A 52 -4.30 -1.82 -19.04
C GLN A 52 -3.75 -1.15 -17.77
N ALA A 53 -3.23 -1.93 -16.84
CA ALA A 53 -2.59 -1.42 -15.62
C ALA A 53 -1.39 -0.52 -15.95
N LYS A 54 -0.56 -0.92 -16.92
CA LYS A 54 0.55 -0.11 -17.41
C LYS A 54 0.07 1.22 -17.99
N MET A 55 -0.95 1.19 -18.86
CA MET A 55 -1.52 2.42 -19.45
C MET A 55 -2.03 3.38 -18.37
N PHE A 56 -2.69 2.86 -17.34
CA PHE A 56 -3.11 3.66 -16.18
C PHE A 56 -1.92 4.29 -15.46
N LEU A 57 -0.89 3.51 -15.18
CA LEU A 57 0.32 4.03 -14.52
C LEU A 57 1.06 5.07 -15.39
N ASP A 58 1.15 4.84 -16.70
CA ASP A 58 1.76 5.78 -17.65
C ASP A 58 1.00 7.10 -17.74
N ALA A 59 -0.32 7.09 -17.51
CA ALA A 59 -1.14 8.29 -17.45
C ALA A 59 -0.90 9.16 -16.20
N LEU A 60 -0.18 8.64 -15.20
CA LEU A 60 0.21 9.37 -13.99
C LEU A 60 1.67 9.85 -14.12
N PRO A 61 1.95 11.14 -14.38
CA PRO A 61 3.30 11.65 -14.66
C PRO A 61 4.16 11.86 -13.41
N PHE A 62 3.94 11.06 -12.36
CA PHE A 62 4.61 11.16 -11.07
C PHE A 62 5.55 9.99 -10.85
N ARG A 63 6.49 10.13 -9.93
CA ARG A 63 7.30 9.00 -9.44
C ARG A 63 6.38 7.93 -8.83
N LYS A 64 6.68 6.67 -9.09
CA LYS A 64 5.89 5.54 -8.60
C LYS A 64 6.75 4.62 -7.74
N LEU A 65 6.17 4.12 -6.64
CA LEU A 65 6.69 3.00 -5.89
C LEU A 65 5.59 1.94 -5.84
N VAL A 66 5.87 0.78 -6.41
CA VAL A 66 4.86 -0.25 -6.66
C VAL A 66 5.34 -1.59 -6.11
N VAL A 67 4.44 -2.34 -5.48
CA VAL A 67 4.70 -3.72 -5.03
C VAL A 67 3.65 -4.66 -5.61
N PRO A 68 3.96 -5.94 -5.89
CA PRO A 68 2.96 -6.87 -6.41
C PRO A 68 1.97 -7.32 -5.34
N GLY A 69 0.73 -7.63 -5.76
CA GLY A 69 -0.27 -8.30 -4.97
C GLY A 69 -0.44 -9.78 -5.36
N ASN A 70 -1.34 -10.48 -4.68
CA ASN A 70 -1.56 -11.91 -4.92
C ASN A 70 -2.29 -12.17 -6.24
N HIS A 71 -3.08 -11.24 -6.75
CA HIS A 71 -3.75 -11.34 -8.06
C HIS A 71 -2.82 -11.04 -9.25
N ASP A 72 -1.62 -10.54 -9.00
CA ASP A 72 -0.58 -10.34 -10.01
C ASP A 72 0.23 -11.62 -10.28
N VAL A 73 -0.02 -12.69 -9.49
CA VAL A 73 0.51 -14.04 -9.69
C VAL A 73 -0.49 -14.86 -10.52
N PRO A 74 -0.07 -15.58 -11.58
CA PRO A 74 -0.95 -16.41 -12.39
C PRO A 74 -1.71 -17.43 -11.55
N LEU A 75 -3.05 -17.48 -11.70
CA LEU A 75 -3.88 -18.43 -10.96
C LEU A 75 -4.04 -19.76 -11.71
N TYR A 76 -4.27 -19.69 -13.02
CA TYR A 76 -4.61 -20.85 -13.84
C TYR A 76 -3.43 -21.40 -14.64
N ASP A 77 -2.43 -20.58 -14.94
CA ASP A 77 -1.20 -21.03 -15.58
C ASP A 77 -0.25 -21.55 -14.51
N VAL A 78 -0.37 -22.85 -14.23
CA VAL A 78 0.42 -23.52 -13.19
C VAL A 78 1.91 -23.49 -13.51
N ALA A 79 2.29 -23.63 -14.78
CA ALA A 79 3.69 -23.59 -15.19
C ALA A 79 4.29 -22.20 -14.94
N ALA A 80 3.62 -21.15 -15.41
CA ALA A 80 4.06 -19.78 -15.13
C ALA A 80 4.08 -19.47 -13.62
N ARG A 81 3.07 -19.95 -12.87
CA ARG A 81 2.97 -19.76 -11.42
C ARG A 81 4.17 -20.38 -10.67
N LEU A 82 4.65 -21.53 -11.09
CA LEU A 82 5.76 -22.24 -10.45
C LEU A 82 7.13 -21.73 -10.92
N LEU A 83 7.30 -21.49 -12.21
CA LEU A 83 8.60 -21.17 -12.81
C LEU A 83 8.91 -19.67 -12.84
N ASN A 84 7.90 -18.83 -13.06
CA ASN A 84 8.06 -17.38 -13.15
C ASN A 84 6.83 -16.61 -12.65
N PRO A 85 6.49 -16.72 -11.35
CA PRO A 85 5.23 -16.21 -10.80
C PRO A 85 5.01 -14.71 -10.99
N PHE A 86 6.07 -13.93 -11.07
CA PHE A 86 6.02 -12.47 -11.27
C PHE A 86 6.45 -12.03 -12.67
N GLY A 87 6.51 -12.93 -13.65
CA GLY A 87 6.98 -12.62 -14.99
C GLY A 87 6.13 -11.57 -15.71
N GLY A 88 4.81 -11.62 -15.54
CA GLY A 88 3.89 -10.59 -16.05
C GLY A 88 4.10 -9.25 -15.37
N TYR A 89 4.18 -9.23 -14.04
CA TYR A 89 4.45 -8.03 -13.25
C TYR A 89 5.78 -7.38 -13.67
N ARG A 90 6.87 -8.15 -13.70
CA ARG A 90 8.20 -7.64 -14.10
C ARG A 90 8.21 -7.07 -15.50
N ARG A 91 7.50 -7.71 -16.43
CA ARG A 91 7.46 -7.27 -17.83
C ARG A 91 6.70 -5.96 -18.05
N TYR A 92 5.61 -5.73 -17.30
CA TYR A 92 4.68 -4.63 -17.58
C TYR A 92 4.61 -3.55 -16.52
N ILE A 93 4.89 -3.88 -15.26
CA ILE A 93 4.72 -2.95 -14.13
C ILE A 93 6.08 -2.46 -13.63
N ALA A 94 6.89 -3.33 -13.04
CA ALA A 94 8.22 -3.00 -12.54
C ALA A 94 9.08 -4.26 -12.42
N GLU A 95 10.36 -4.16 -12.76
CA GLU A 95 11.31 -5.27 -12.63
C GLU A 95 11.60 -5.59 -11.16
N ASP A 96 11.78 -4.55 -10.35
CA ASP A 96 12.02 -4.69 -8.90
C ASP A 96 10.72 -4.96 -8.15
N LEU A 97 10.70 -6.05 -7.37
CA LEU A 97 9.57 -6.43 -6.53
C LEU A 97 9.64 -5.81 -5.13
N GLU A 98 10.80 -5.24 -4.76
CA GLU A 98 11.08 -4.67 -3.44
C GLU A 98 11.78 -3.30 -3.58
N PRO A 99 11.11 -2.34 -4.26
CA PRO A 99 11.69 -1.05 -4.56
C PRO A 99 11.95 -0.24 -3.31
N ALA A 100 12.93 0.67 -3.39
CA ALA A 100 13.19 1.65 -2.36
C ALA A 100 13.31 3.06 -2.95
N PHE A 101 12.92 4.04 -2.16
CA PHE A 101 13.06 5.46 -2.47
C PHE A 101 13.45 6.20 -1.21
N VAL A 102 14.43 7.09 -1.33
CA VAL A 102 14.87 7.95 -0.22
C VAL A 102 15.13 9.35 -0.76
N ASP A 103 14.66 10.34 -0.05
CA ASP A 103 15.00 11.74 -0.24
C ASP A 103 15.28 12.44 1.11
N ASP A 104 15.15 13.75 1.17
CA ASP A 104 15.43 14.56 2.35
C ASP A 104 14.29 14.58 3.40
N GLU A 105 13.11 14.05 3.08
CA GLU A 105 11.94 14.05 3.95
C GLU A 105 11.38 12.64 4.23
N VAL A 106 11.50 11.71 3.27
CA VAL A 106 10.92 10.37 3.39
C VAL A 106 11.90 9.26 2.98
N ALA A 107 11.75 8.11 3.60
CA ALA A 107 12.39 6.86 3.17
C ALA A 107 11.31 5.78 3.02
N ILE A 108 11.16 5.23 1.82
CA ILE A 108 10.10 4.28 1.50
C ILE A 108 10.73 2.97 1.05
N VAL A 109 10.30 1.84 1.62
CA VAL A 109 10.68 0.50 1.17
C VAL A 109 9.45 -0.32 0.83
N GLY A 110 9.43 -0.90 -0.36
CA GLY A 110 8.43 -1.88 -0.78
C GLY A 110 8.86 -3.29 -0.41
N LEU A 111 7.93 -4.13 0.02
CA LEU A 111 8.16 -5.54 0.31
C LEU A 111 7.14 -6.41 -0.43
N ASN A 112 7.62 -7.35 -1.21
CA ASN A 112 6.76 -8.32 -1.86
C ASN A 112 6.21 -9.34 -0.86
N SER A 113 4.97 -9.16 -0.44
CA SER A 113 4.26 -10.09 0.44
C SER A 113 3.50 -11.19 -0.31
N ALA A 114 3.32 -11.07 -1.64
CA ALA A 114 2.67 -12.10 -2.44
C ALA A 114 3.53 -13.36 -2.59
N ARG A 115 2.90 -14.52 -2.69
CA ARG A 115 3.57 -15.83 -2.77
C ARG A 115 2.94 -16.68 -3.86
N ALA A 116 3.77 -17.32 -4.69
CA ALA A 116 3.33 -18.20 -5.76
C ALA A 116 2.50 -19.38 -5.26
N LEU A 117 2.91 -19.98 -4.15
CA LEU A 117 2.29 -21.18 -3.59
C LEU A 117 1.35 -20.89 -2.41
N ALA A 118 0.99 -19.62 -2.17
CA ALA A 118 0.05 -19.30 -1.11
C ALA A 118 -1.37 -19.79 -1.47
N MET A 119 -1.98 -20.51 -0.54
CA MET A 119 -3.40 -20.85 -0.60
C MET A 119 -4.23 -19.60 -0.27
N GLU A 120 -5.38 -19.46 -0.92
CA GLU A 120 -6.39 -18.41 -0.62
C GLU A 120 -5.86 -16.97 -0.67
N GLY A 121 -4.80 -16.71 -1.46
CA GLY A 121 -4.25 -15.36 -1.60
C GLY A 121 -3.51 -14.84 -0.38
N ARG A 122 -3.15 -15.69 0.59
CA ARG A 122 -2.42 -15.29 1.80
C ARG A 122 -1.02 -14.79 1.46
N GLY A 123 -0.67 -13.67 2.05
CA GLY A 123 0.70 -13.12 1.96
C GLY A 123 1.62 -13.64 3.04
N ARG A 124 2.94 -13.53 2.80
CA ARG A 124 3.94 -13.85 3.81
C ARG A 124 5.26 -13.13 3.54
N LEU A 125 5.89 -12.61 4.56
CA LEU A 125 7.24 -12.06 4.49
C LEU A 125 8.27 -13.10 4.93
N SER A 126 9.42 -13.15 4.27
CA SER A 126 10.57 -13.91 4.72
C SER A 126 11.42 -13.09 5.69
N GLU A 127 12.14 -13.76 6.58
CA GLU A 127 13.07 -13.09 7.49
C GLU A 127 14.13 -12.28 6.75
N LEU A 128 14.63 -12.81 5.64
CA LEU A 128 15.64 -12.14 4.83
C LEU A 128 15.12 -10.85 4.19
N GLN A 129 13.87 -10.83 3.69
CA GLN A 129 13.24 -9.61 3.17
C GLN A 129 13.14 -8.54 4.25
N VAL A 130 12.63 -8.93 5.42
CA VAL A 130 12.44 -8.01 6.56
C VAL A 130 13.78 -7.49 7.06
N LYS A 131 14.79 -8.37 7.20
CA LYS A 131 16.14 -7.99 7.60
C LYS A 131 16.74 -6.96 6.63
N ARG A 132 16.67 -7.22 5.31
CA ARG A 132 17.17 -6.28 4.29
C ARG A 132 16.46 -4.92 4.35
N ALA A 133 15.14 -4.90 4.54
CA ALA A 133 14.40 -3.66 4.70
C ALA A 133 14.80 -2.89 5.98
N ALA A 134 14.92 -3.59 7.10
CA ALA A 134 15.38 -3.00 8.35
C ALA A 134 16.81 -2.45 8.25
N GLU A 135 17.72 -3.17 7.56
CA GLU A 135 19.09 -2.73 7.30
C GLU A 135 19.14 -1.47 6.41
N ARG A 136 18.20 -1.32 5.47
CA ARG A 136 18.07 -0.10 4.65
C ARG A 136 17.54 1.09 5.46
N LEU A 137 16.60 0.88 6.38
CA LEU A 137 15.96 1.93 7.15
C LEU A 137 16.76 2.37 8.38
N ARG A 138 17.44 1.44 9.07
CA ARG A 138 18.12 1.69 10.35
C ARG A 138 19.17 2.80 10.30
N PRO A 139 20.07 2.87 9.30
CA PRO A 139 21.11 3.91 9.25
C PRO A 139 20.57 5.30 8.88
N LEU A 140 19.32 5.39 8.42
CA LEU A 140 18.75 6.65 7.97
C LEU A 140 18.32 7.52 9.15
N SER A 141 18.41 8.84 8.97
CA SER A 141 18.05 9.82 9.99
C SER A 141 16.64 9.58 10.56
N ALA A 142 16.49 9.76 11.86
CA ALA A 142 15.19 9.77 12.52
C ALA A 142 14.29 10.96 12.12
N ARG A 143 14.84 11.95 11.42
CA ARG A 143 14.06 13.07 10.86
C ARG A 143 13.22 12.65 9.66
N LEU A 144 13.64 11.63 8.92
CA LEU A 144 12.89 11.09 7.79
C LEU A 144 11.64 10.35 8.30
N ILE A 145 10.55 10.48 7.58
CA ILE A 145 9.38 9.61 7.78
C ILE A 145 9.63 8.32 7.02
N LYS A 146 9.77 7.21 7.75
CA LYS A 146 10.10 5.90 7.21
C LYS A 146 8.84 5.09 6.94
N ILE A 147 8.65 4.69 5.70
CA ILE A 147 7.42 4.08 5.20
C ILE A 147 7.70 2.68 4.66
N VAL A 148 6.89 1.71 5.06
CA VAL A 148 6.89 0.35 4.52
C VAL A 148 5.64 0.14 3.70
N VAL A 149 5.79 -0.34 2.46
CA VAL A 149 4.67 -0.65 1.56
C VAL A 149 4.60 -2.14 1.31
N THR A 150 3.46 -2.76 1.63
CA THR A 150 3.17 -4.17 1.33
C THR A 150 1.80 -4.27 0.68
N HIS A 151 1.47 -5.40 0.05
CA HIS A 151 0.09 -5.64 -0.35
C HIS A 151 -0.76 -6.13 0.83
N HIS A 152 -0.32 -7.17 1.52
CA HIS A 152 -1.05 -7.71 2.66
C HIS A 152 -0.79 -6.88 3.93
N PRO A 153 -1.85 -6.59 4.73
CA PRO A 153 -1.78 -5.65 5.83
C PRO A 153 -1.09 -6.21 7.09
N PHE A 154 -0.61 -5.29 7.92
CA PHE A 154 -0.09 -5.58 9.27
C PHE A 154 -1.15 -5.41 10.35
N ASP A 155 -2.27 -4.78 10.05
CA ASP A 155 -3.37 -4.60 10.99
C ASP A 155 -4.71 -4.85 10.28
N LEU A 156 -5.78 -5.04 11.04
CA LEU A 156 -7.08 -5.43 10.52
C LEU A 156 -8.17 -4.51 11.06
N PRO A 157 -9.11 -4.08 10.21
CA PRO A 157 -10.35 -3.49 10.68
C PRO A 157 -11.13 -4.50 11.52
N GLU A 158 -12.04 -4.00 12.34
CA GLU A 158 -12.96 -4.84 13.10
C GLU A 158 -13.75 -5.79 12.18
N GLY A 159 -13.97 -7.03 12.64
CA GLY A 159 -14.67 -8.06 11.88
C GLY A 159 -13.83 -8.87 10.89
N PHE A 160 -12.54 -8.55 10.73
CA PHE A 160 -11.63 -9.34 9.89
C PHE A 160 -10.85 -10.37 10.71
N HIS A 161 -10.61 -11.55 10.11
CA HIS A 161 -9.87 -12.64 10.76
C HIS A 161 -8.36 -12.50 10.63
N GLU A 162 -7.61 -12.93 11.64
CA GLU A 162 -6.13 -12.83 11.68
C GLU A 162 -5.41 -13.48 10.50
N GLN A 163 -6.02 -14.46 9.85
CA GLN A 163 -5.51 -15.04 8.62
C GLN A 163 -5.36 -14.05 7.45
N ASN A 164 -6.01 -12.88 7.54
CA ASN A 164 -5.87 -11.80 6.55
C ASN A 164 -4.62 -10.93 6.78
N LEU A 165 -3.95 -11.05 7.93
CA LEU A 165 -2.65 -10.41 8.15
C LEU A 165 -1.58 -11.01 7.25
N VAL A 166 -0.57 -10.21 6.95
CA VAL A 166 0.63 -10.73 6.32
C VAL A 166 1.27 -11.81 7.22
N GLY A 167 1.57 -12.96 6.66
CA GLY A 167 2.22 -14.03 7.42
C GLY A 167 3.57 -13.59 8.00
N ARG A 168 3.82 -13.91 9.26
CA ARG A 168 4.94 -13.44 10.09
C ARG A 168 4.87 -11.95 10.45
N ALA A 169 3.68 -11.40 10.53
CA ALA A 169 3.46 -9.98 10.83
C ALA A 169 4.17 -9.54 12.12
N ALA A 170 4.08 -10.31 13.21
CA ALA A 170 4.71 -9.97 14.49
C ALA A 170 6.24 -9.89 14.40
N MET A 171 6.88 -10.86 13.72
CA MET A 171 8.33 -10.84 13.48
C MET A 171 8.73 -9.63 12.63
N ALA A 172 8.02 -9.38 11.54
CA ALA A 172 8.31 -8.27 10.64
C ALA A 172 8.09 -6.93 11.34
N MET A 173 7.00 -6.77 12.09
CA MET A 173 6.71 -5.57 12.85
C MET A 173 7.81 -5.25 13.86
N SER A 174 8.25 -6.24 14.64
CA SER A 174 9.33 -6.06 15.62
C SER A 174 10.63 -5.53 15.00
N GLN A 175 11.04 -6.10 13.85
CA GLN A 175 12.28 -5.69 13.17
C GLN A 175 12.16 -4.32 12.49
N LEU A 176 11.03 -4.06 11.82
CA LEU A 176 10.81 -2.81 11.08
C LEU A 176 10.55 -1.63 12.02
N ALA A 177 9.80 -1.83 13.10
CA ALA A 177 9.64 -0.84 14.16
C ALA A 177 10.99 -0.53 14.83
N GLY A 178 11.79 -1.56 15.14
CA GLY A 178 13.15 -1.39 15.67
C GLY A 178 14.12 -0.71 14.68
N ALA A 179 13.77 -0.60 13.40
CA ALA A 179 14.48 0.20 12.40
C ALA A 179 13.88 1.61 12.22
N GLY A 180 12.85 1.95 13.01
CA GLY A 180 12.19 3.25 13.05
C GLY A 180 11.13 3.44 11.96
N ALA A 181 10.46 2.38 11.49
CA ALA A 181 9.37 2.51 10.54
C ALA A 181 8.18 3.26 11.15
N ASP A 182 7.78 4.35 10.55
CA ASP A 182 6.70 5.26 11.00
C ASP A 182 5.33 4.86 10.44
N LEU A 183 5.27 4.48 9.15
CA LEU A 183 4.02 4.19 8.45
C LEU A 183 4.10 2.84 7.74
N PHE A 184 2.99 2.11 7.74
CA PHE A 184 2.78 0.87 6.98
C PHE A 184 1.60 1.05 6.03
N LEU A 185 1.86 1.06 4.72
CA LEU A 185 0.83 1.18 3.68
C LEU A 185 0.49 -0.19 3.13
N ALA A 186 -0.81 -0.51 3.04
CA ALA A 186 -1.28 -1.79 2.52
C ALA A 186 -2.63 -1.68 1.80
N GLY A 187 -3.06 -2.78 1.16
CA GLY A 187 -4.35 -2.96 0.53
C GLY A 187 -4.99 -4.29 0.90
N HIS A 188 -5.35 -5.11 -0.11
CA HIS A 188 -5.82 -6.48 -0.01
C HIS A 188 -7.25 -6.65 0.53
N LEU A 189 -7.64 -5.91 1.56
CA LEU A 189 -8.94 -6.08 2.20
C LEU A 189 -10.08 -5.39 1.47
N HIS A 190 -9.77 -4.50 0.52
CA HIS A 190 -10.73 -3.68 -0.24
C HIS A 190 -11.56 -2.74 0.65
N VAL A 191 -11.06 -2.46 1.84
CA VAL A 191 -11.64 -1.50 2.80
C VAL A 191 -10.57 -0.55 3.29
N SER A 192 -10.98 0.68 3.56
CA SER A 192 -10.09 1.70 4.09
C SER A 192 -9.97 1.56 5.60
N HIS A 193 -8.74 1.59 6.13
CA HIS A 193 -8.50 1.51 7.56
C HIS A 193 -7.29 2.35 7.97
N ILE A 194 -7.35 2.94 9.15
CA ILE A 194 -6.20 3.58 9.81
C ILE A 194 -6.17 3.07 11.24
N GLY A 195 -5.09 2.38 11.58
CA GLY A 195 -4.85 1.81 12.91
C GLY A 195 -3.50 2.20 13.46
N HIS A 196 -3.29 1.94 14.75
CA HIS A 196 -2.03 2.12 15.43
C HIS A 196 -1.39 0.77 15.75
N THR A 197 -0.10 0.61 15.40
CA THR A 197 0.61 -0.65 15.66
C THR A 197 0.66 -1.00 17.15
N ALA A 198 0.66 0.00 18.05
CA ALA A 198 0.69 -0.20 19.50
C ALA A 198 -0.54 -0.98 20.02
N GLU A 199 -1.68 -0.89 19.37
CA GLU A 199 -2.91 -1.62 19.76
C GLU A 199 -2.74 -3.13 19.61
N ARG A 200 -2.08 -3.56 18.52
CA ARG A 200 -1.89 -4.99 18.21
C ARG A 200 -0.55 -5.56 18.68
N TYR A 201 0.55 -4.82 18.50
CA TYR A 201 1.91 -5.38 18.67
C TYR A 201 2.58 -5.00 19.99
N LYS A 202 2.06 -4.03 20.72
CA LYS A 202 2.55 -3.57 22.04
C LYS A 202 4.07 -3.37 22.07
N ILE A 203 4.61 -2.72 21.04
CA ILE A 203 6.04 -2.40 20.97
C ILE A 203 6.31 -1.22 21.86
N GLN A 204 7.14 -1.42 22.88
CA GLN A 204 7.43 -0.40 23.88
C GLN A 204 8.11 0.83 23.25
N GLY A 205 7.57 2.02 23.53
CA GLY A 205 8.13 3.29 23.07
C GLY A 205 8.02 3.53 21.56
N HIS A 206 7.18 2.75 20.83
CA HIS A 206 7.00 2.94 19.40
C HIS A 206 5.56 2.65 18.96
N SER A 207 4.91 3.66 18.40
CA SER A 207 3.61 3.55 17.75
C SER A 207 3.71 4.07 16.32
N ALA A 208 3.62 3.17 15.35
CA ALA A 208 3.50 3.50 13.93
C ALA A 208 2.04 3.47 13.48
N LEU A 209 1.74 4.08 12.34
CA LEU A 209 0.42 4.02 11.73
C LEU A 209 0.36 2.93 10.67
N VAL A 210 -0.72 2.18 10.65
CA VAL A 210 -1.10 1.30 9.54
C VAL A 210 -2.20 1.99 8.75
N ILE A 211 -1.98 2.17 7.45
CA ILE A 211 -2.90 2.87 6.56
C ILE A 211 -3.23 1.93 5.40
N GLN A 212 -4.48 1.52 5.31
CA GLN A 212 -4.98 0.69 4.23
C GLN A 212 -5.77 1.55 3.24
N ALA A 213 -5.50 1.36 1.96
CA ALA A 213 -6.31 1.91 0.89
C ALA A 213 -7.46 0.96 0.55
N GLY A 214 -8.60 1.52 0.17
CA GLY A 214 -9.69 0.77 -0.41
C GLY A 214 -9.34 0.26 -1.82
N THR A 215 -10.34 -0.21 -2.54
CA THR A 215 -10.16 -0.76 -3.89
C THR A 215 -10.61 0.20 -4.98
N MET A 216 -10.02 0.04 -6.17
CA MET A 216 -10.44 0.69 -7.40
C MET A 216 -11.35 -0.22 -8.26
N SER A 217 -11.70 -1.39 -7.76
CA SER A 217 -12.46 -2.40 -8.50
C SER A 217 -13.93 -2.47 -8.11
N THR A 218 -14.71 -3.22 -8.89
CA THR A 218 -16.09 -3.58 -8.57
C THR A 218 -16.20 -4.61 -7.43
N ARG A 219 -15.11 -4.95 -6.77
CA ARG A 219 -15.02 -5.95 -5.68
C ARG A 219 -15.07 -5.32 -4.29
N GLY A 220 -15.67 -4.15 -4.15
CA GLY A 220 -15.86 -3.49 -2.85
C GLY A 220 -16.57 -4.40 -1.83
N ARG A 221 -16.18 -4.26 -0.55
CA ARG A 221 -16.75 -5.00 0.58
C ARG A 221 -17.63 -4.06 1.43
N GLY A 222 -18.61 -3.42 0.78
CA GLY A 222 -19.50 -2.48 1.46
C GLY A 222 -19.02 -1.04 1.47
N GLU A 223 -17.80 -0.77 1.00
CA GLU A 223 -17.30 0.60 0.76
C GLU A 223 -17.34 0.96 -0.73
N LEU A 224 -17.50 2.24 -1.01
CA LEU A 224 -17.27 2.81 -2.33
C LEU A 224 -15.77 2.78 -2.65
N ASN A 225 -15.40 2.96 -3.92
CA ASN A 225 -14.00 3.05 -4.32
C ASN A 225 -13.32 4.23 -3.64
N THR A 226 -12.14 3.98 -3.05
CA THR A 226 -11.40 4.99 -2.29
C THR A 226 -9.90 4.89 -2.53
N PHE A 227 -9.22 6.02 -2.31
CA PHE A 227 -7.76 6.07 -2.18
C PHE A 227 -7.36 7.09 -1.12
N ASN A 228 -6.11 7.04 -0.67
CA ASN A 228 -5.60 7.95 0.34
C ASN A 228 -4.62 8.97 -0.26
N VAL A 229 -4.59 10.16 0.32
CA VAL A 229 -3.56 11.18 0.12
C VAL A 229 -2.89 11.44 1.47
N LEU A 230 -1.59 11.23 1.54
CA LEU A 230 -0.81 11.47 2.73
C LEU A 230 -0.02 12.76 2.56
N ARG A 231 -0.14 13.69 3.52
CA ARG A 231 0.69 14.88 3.59
C ARG A 231 1.64 14.75 4.77
N LEU A 232 2.91 14.68 4.44
CA LEU A 232 3.98 14.29 5.35
C LEU A 232 4.90 15.47 5.63
N ALA A 233 4.87 15.96 6.87
CA ALA A 233 5.73 17.05 7.34
C ALA A 233 6.03 16.85 8.83
N ARG A 234 7.06 16.02 9.14
CA ARG A 234 7.40 15.73 10.54
C ARG A 234 7.53 17.02 11.37
N PRO A 235 6.95 17.13 12.58
CA PRO A 235 6.32 16.06 13.34
C PRO A 235 4.86 15.78 13.01
N ASP A 236 4.25 16.44 12.05
CA ASP A 236 2.84 16.32 11.73
C ASP A 236 2.62 15.62 10.41
N ILE A 237 1.57 14.79 10.33
CA ILE A 237 1.07 14.20 9.08
C ILE A 237 -0.44 14.28 9.03
N SER A 238 -1.00 14.34 7.81
CA SER A 238 -2.42 14.10 7.60
C SER A 238 -2.66 12.99 6.58
N VAL A 239 -3.73 12.24 6.78
CA VAL A 239 -4.23 11.22 5.87
C VAL A 239 -5.63 11.63 5.44
N GLU A 240 -5.75 11.99 4.17
CA GLU A 240 -7.01 12.33 3.53
C GLU A 240 -7.51 11.10 2.76
N ARG A 241 -8.80 10.76 2.90
CA ARG A 241 -9.44 9.73 2.07
C ARG A 241 -10.31 10.39 1.03
N TYR A 242 -10.12 9.99 -0.22
CA TYR A 242 -10.96 10.39 -1.34
C TYR A 242 -11.86 9.22 -1.72
N THR A 243 -13.17 9.48 -1.75
CA THR A 243 -14.20 8.48 -2.05
C THR A 243 -14.90 8.83 -3.36
N TRP A 244 -15.21 7.80 -4.16
CA TRP A 244 -15.99 7.95 -5.38
C TRP A 244 -17.41 8.44 -5.07
N ASN A 245 -17.77 9.60 -5.61
CA ASN A 245 -19.13 10.12 -5.56
C ASN A 245 -19.85 9.75 -6.85
N VAL A 246 -20.82 8.85 -6.74
CA VAL A 246 -21.58 8.33 -7.89
C VAL A 246 -22.43 9.41 -8.56
N ALA A 247 -22.99 10.33 -7.76
CA ALA A 247 -23.86 11.39 -8.29
C ALA A 247 -23.09 12.40 -9.14
N ASN A 248 -21.90 12.79 -8.68
CA ASN A 248 -21.07 13.81 -9.32
C ASN A 248 -20.00 13.21 -10.24
N GLN A 249 -19.90 11.90 -10.32
CA GLN A 249 -18.85 11.16 -11.06
C GLN A 249 -17.43 11.70 -10.83
N THR A 250 -17.08 11.94 -9.56
CA THR A 250 -15.77 12.46 -9.15
C THR A 250 -15.35 11.87 -7.81
N PHE A 251 -14.03 11.92 -7.53
CA PHE A 251 -13.51 11.63 -6.20
C PHE A 251 -13.54 12.90 -5.34
N ALA A 252 -14.20 12.82 -4.19
CA ALA A 252 -14.27 13.87 -3.20
C ALA A 252 -13.63 13.42 -1.89
N GLN A 253 -13.01 14.35 -1.17
CA GLN A 253 -12.49 14.07 0.17
C GLN A 253 -13.67 13.77 1.11
N SER A 254 -13.61 12.60 1.75
CA SER A 254 -14.65 12.10 2.67
C SER A 254 -14.18 12.00 4.11
N PHE A 255 -12.85 12.03 4.34
CA PHE A 255 -12.24 11.90 5.66
C PHE A 255 -10.89 12.61 5.69
N GLU A 256 -10.52 13.15 6.86
CA GLU A 256 -9.18 13.61 7.18
C GLU A 256 -8.81 13.17 8.61
N GLY A 257 -7.68 12.49 8.75
CA GLY A 257 -7.07 12.18 10.03
C GLY A 257 -5.76 12.93 10.19
N LYS A 258 -5.56 13.62 11.32
CA LYS A 258 -4.33 14.34 11.65
C LYS A 258 -3.59 13.63 12.76
N PHE A 259 -2.29 13.49 12.60
CA PHE A 259 -1.44 12.76 13.54
C PHE A 259 -0.17 13.57 13.82
N ARG A 260 0.34 13.43 15.04
CA ARG A 260 1.60 14.03 15.49
C ARG A 260 2.52 12.99 16.07
N HIS A 261 3.80 13.08 15.74
CA HIS A 261 4.83 12.28 16.38
C HIS A 261 5.21 12.88 17.72
N GLY A 262 4.96 12.12 18.78
CA GLY A 262 5.38 12.39 20.16
C GLY A 262 6.44 11.41 20.64
N ASP A 263 6.63 11.35 21.95
CA ASP A 263 7.65 10.50 22.59
C ASP A 263 7.36 9.00 22.44
N ASN A 264 6.09 8.62 22.29
CA ASN A 264 5.64 7.24 22.12
C ASN A 264 5.32 6.87 20.67
N GLY A 265 5.70 7.71 19.70
CA GLY A 265 5.40 7.53 18.29
C GLY A 265 4.23 8.39 17.81
N TRP A 266 3.51 7.91 16.82
CA TRP A 266 2.41 8.65 16.18
C TRP A 266 1.12 8.57 17.00
N GLU A 267 0.54 9.71 17.30
CA GLU A 267 -0.71 9.87 18.04
C GLU A 267 -1.70 10.70 17.23
N ARG A 268 -2.99 10.34 17.32
CA ARG A 268 -4.05 11.09 16.64
C ARG A 268 -4.24 12.43 17.36
N ARG A 269 -4.22 13.52 16.60
CA ARG A 269 -4.68 14.81 17.12
C ARG A 269 -6.20 14.79 17.22
N GLY A 270 -6.74 15.19 18.38
CA GLY A 270 -8.16 15.46 18.54
C GLY A 270 -8.62 16.49 17.50
N SER A 271 -9.79 16.28 16.97
CA SER A 271 -10.51 17.25 16.13
C SER A 271 -10.96 18.42 16.96
#